data_e8aad848dda30de315641603b145886e
#
_entry.id   e8aad848dda30de315641603b145886e
#
_cell.length_a   1.000
_cell.length_b   1.000
_cell.length_c   1.000
_cell.angle_alpha   90.00
_cell.angle_beta   90.00
_cell.angle_gamma   90.00
#
_symmetry.space_group_name_H-M   'P 1'
#
loop_
_entity.id
_entity.type
_entity.pdbx_description
1 polymer ?
#
loop_
_entity_poly.entity_id
_entity_poly.type
_entity_poly.pdbx_seq_one_letter_code
_entity_poly.pdbx_strand_id
1 'polypeptide(L)'
;QTDIKRVLAYSTMSQIGYMFLALGVQAWDAAIFHLMTHAFFKALLFLASGSVILACHHEQNIFKMGGLRKSIPLVYACFLVGGAALSALPLVTAGFFSKDEILAGAMANGHINLMVAGLVGAFMTSLYTFRMIFIVFHGKEQIHAHAGKGITHHLPLIVLMILSTFVGALIVPPLQGVLPQTTELAHGRVMTLEITSGVVAIAGILIAAWLWLGKRTLVTSIANSAPGRLLGTWWYNAWGFDWLYDKVFVKPFLGIAWLLKRDPLNALMNIPAILSRFAGKGLVLSENGYLRWYVASMSIGAVVVLALLMVLR
;
A
#
# COMPACT_ATOMS: atom_id res chain seq x y z
N GLN A 1 -2.84 -14.22 -3.50
CA GLN A 1 -1.84 -13.93 -2.46
C GLN A 1 -2.04 -14.83 -1.26
N THR A 2 -0.94 -15.13 -0.58
CA THR A 2 -0.89 -16.00 0.61
C THR A 2 -0.60 -15.21 1.89
N ASP A 3 -0.01 -14.04 1.77
CA ASP A 3 0.31 -13.13 2.87
C ASP A 3 -0.91 -12.26 3.20
N ILE A 4 -1.34 -12.25 4.49
CA ILE A 4 -2.53 -11.53 4.96
C ILE A 4 -2.42 -10.01 4.73
N LYS A 5 -1.22 -9.42 4.92
CA LYS A 5 -0.99 -7.99 4.68
C LYS A 5 -1.04 -7.67 3.18
N ARG A 6 -0.46 -8.52 2.32
CA ARG A 6 -0.50 -8.33 0.87
C ARG A 6 -1.93 -8.44 0.33
N VAL A 7 -2.75 -9.36 0.83
CA VAL A 7 -4.18 -9.44 0.47
C VAL A 7 -4.88 -8.12 0.79
N LEU A 8 -4.67 -7.56 1.99
CA LEU A 8 -5.26 -6.29 2.40
C LEU A 8 -4.70 -5.10 1.61
N ALA A 9 -3.41 -5.09 1.29
CA ALA A 9 -2.78 -4.03 0.49
C ALA A 9 -3.37 -3.97 -0.93
N TYR A 10 -3.45 -5.11 -1.63
CA TYR A 10 -4.08 -5.17 -2.95
C TYR A 10 -5.57 -4.82 -2.90
N SER A 11 -6.26 -5.19 -1.83
CA SER A 11 -7.64 -4.76 -1.66
C SER A 11 -7.78 -3.25 -1.45
N THR A 12 -6.78 -2.57 -0.86
CA THR A 12 -6.74 -1.10 -0.80
C THR A 12 -6.59 -0.50 -2.19
N MET A 13 -5.67 -1.02 -3.01
CA MET A 13 -5.51 -0.58 -4.41
C MET A 13 -6.83 -0.71 -5.20
N SER A 14 -7.55 -1.82 -5.00
CA SER A 14 -8.87 -2.02 -5.62
C SER A 14 -9.88 -0.96 -5.19
N GLN A 15 -9.96 -0.62 -3.90
CA GLN A 15 -10.90 0.41 -3.42
C GLN A 15 -10.51 1.82 -3.90
N ILE A 16 -9.23 2.13 -3.98
CA ILE A 16 -8.75 3.37 -4.61
C ILE A 16 -9.17 3.41 -6.08
N GLY A 17 -9.15 2.27 -6.79
CA GLY A 17 -9.69 2.15 -8.14
C GLY A 17 -11.17 2.56 -8.23
N TYR A 18 -12.01 2.23 -7.24
CA TYR A 18 -13.40 2.72 -7.16
C TYR A 18 -13.48 4.23 -6.97
N MET A 19 -12.59 4.81 -6.16
CA MET A 19 -12.55 6.27 -5.98
C MET A 19 -12.16 6.98 -7.28
N PHE A 20 -11.18 6.44 -8.03
CA PHE A 20 -10.83 6.95 -9.35
C PHE A 20 -11.96 6.75 -10.38
N LEU A 21 -12.71 5.64 -10.30
CA LEU A 21 -13.89 5.45 -11.11
C LEU A 21 -14.92 6.56 -10.82
N ALA A 22 -15.20 6.83 -9.55
CA ALA A 22 -16.12 7.90 -9.13
C ALA A 22 -15.66 9.27 -9.64
N LEU A 23 -14.36 9.59 -9.50
CA LEU A 23 -13.80 10.84 -10.03
C LEU A 23 -13.95 10.91 -11.56
N GLY A 24 -13.68 9.83 -12.27
CA GLY A 24 -13.77 9.76 -13.73
C GLY A 24 -15.18 9.92 -14.27
N VAL A 25 -16.21 9.55 -13.49
CA VAL A 25 -17.62 9.72 -13.83
C VAL A 25 -18.24 10.97 -13.19
N GLN A 26 -17.43 11.87 -12.63
CA GLN A 26 -17.85 13.13 -11.99
C GLN A 26 -18.74 12.94 -10.74
N ALA A 27 -18.65 11.79 -10.08
CA ALA A 27 -19.29 11.50 -8.81
C ALA A 27 -18.34 11.83 -7.64
N TRP A 28 -17.97 13.09 -7.48
CA TRP A 28 -16.91 13.52 -6.58
C TRP A 28 -17.27 13.36 -5.11
N ASP A 29 -18.50 13.65 -4.74
CA ASP A 29 -19.01 13.45 -3.37
C ASP A 29 -18.93 11.98 -2.98
N ALA A 30 -19.34 11.09 -3.87
CA ALA A 30 -19.25 9.64 -3.68
C ALA A 30 -17.80 9.16 -3.49
N ALA A 31 -16.85 9.76 -4.23
CA ALA A 31 -15.42 9.44 -4.07
C ALA A 31 -14.91 9.79 -2.67
N ILE A 32 -15.23 10.99 -2.17
CA ILE A 32 -14.83 11.47 -0.85
C ILE A 32 -15.56 10.70 0.27
N PHE A 33 -16.84 10.43 0.09
CA PHE A 33 -17.60 9.61 1.02
C PHE A 33 -17.01 8.20 1.14
N HIS A 34 -16.67 7.58 -0.01
CA HIS A 34 -16.03 6.28 0.00
C HIS A 34 -14.62 6.34 0.61
N LEU A 35 -13.85 7.40 0.40
CA LEU A 35 -12.54 7.60 1.03
C LEU A 35 -12.66 7.61 2.56
N MET A 36 -13.65 8.32 3.10
CA MET A 36 -13.89 8.40 4.55
C MET A 36 -14.28 7.04 5.13
N THR A 37 -15.30 6.39 4.56
CA THR A 37 -15.75 5.08 5.05
C THR A 37 -14.69 4.00 4.88
N HIS A 38 -13.94 4.06 3.77
CA HIS A 38 -12.80 3.20 3.49
C HIS A 38 -11.71 3.32 4.55
N ALA A 39 -11.43 4.53 5.04
CA ALA A 39 -10.46 4.73 6.10
C ALA A 39 -10.85 3.94 7.36
N PHE A 40 -12.13 3.91 7.74
CA PHE A 40 -12.61 3.19 8.92
C PHE A 40 -12.42 1.67 8.80
N PHE A 41 -12.99 1.05 7.78
CA PHE A 41 -12.92 -0.40 7.67
C PHE A 41 -11.51 -0.91 7.24
N LYS A 42 -10.70 -0.09 6.59
CA LYS A 42 -9.32 -0.47 6.28
C LYS A 42 -8.42 -0.38 7.50
N ALA A 43 -8.51 0.69 8.27
CA ALA A 43 -7.79 0.76 9.53
C ALA A 43 -8.17 -0.41 10.44
N LEU A 44 -9.47 -0.75 10.53
CA LEU A 44 -9.94 -1.93 11.27
C LEU A 44 -9.28 -3.22 10.79
N LEU A 45 -9.32 -3.50 9.50
CA LEU A 45 -8.77 -4.74 8.93
C LEU A 45 -7.24 -4.82 9.10
N PHE A 46 -6.51 -3.71 8.93
CA PHE A 46 -5.06 -3.69 9.10
C PHE A 46 -4.65 -3.86 10.57
N LEU A 47 -5.32 -3.17 11.51
CA LEU A 47 -5.07 -3.36 12.95
C LEU A 47 -5.42 -4.78 13.39
N ALA A 48 -6.56 -5.31 12.93
CA ALA A 48 -6.95 -6.68 13.19
C ALA A 48 -5.95 -7.69 12.59
N SER A 49 -5.42 -7.44 11.39
CA SER A 49 -4.38 -8.30 10.80
C SER A 49 -3.08 -8.25 11.58
N GLY A 50 -2.69 -7.08 12.09
CA GLY A 50 -1.56 -6.95 13.02
C GLY A 50 -1.76 -7.79 14.27
N SER A 51 -2.98 -7.77 14.84
CA SER A 51 -3.35 -8.58 16.00
C SER A 51 -3.28 -10.09 15.72
N VAL A 52 -3.72 -10.54 14.52
CA VAL A 52 -3.56 -11.95 14.10
C VAL A 52 -2.09 -12.34 14.01
N ILE A 53 -1.27 -11.52 13.36
CA ILE A 53 0.16 -11.78 13.16
C ILE A 53 0.89 -11.87 14.50
N LEU A 54 0.60 -10.96 15.43
CA LEU A 54 1.18 -11.00 16.78
C LEU A 54 0.72 -12.24 17.55
N ALA A 55 -0.58 -12.58 17.47
CA ALA A 55 -1.14 -13.76 18.10
C ALA A 55 -0.54 -15.06 17.56
N CYS A 56 -0.14 -15.08 16.29
CA CYS A 56 0.43 -16.22 15.57
C CYS A 56 1.96 -16.18 15.46
N HIS A 57 2.68 -15.60 16.43
CA HIS A 57 4.15 -15.58 16.48
C HIS A 57 4.81 -15.02 15.20
N HIS A 58 4.25 -13.94 14.66
CA HIS A 58 4.69 -13.26 13.43
C HIS A 58 4.48 -14.04 12.11
N GLU A 59 3.71 -15.14 12.12
CA GLU A 59 3.32 -15.80 10.87
C GLU A 59 2.38 -14.88 10.06
N GLN A 60 2.61 -14.78 8.75
CA GLN A 60 1.84 -13.96 7.83
C GLN A 60 1.11 -14.79 6.77
N ASN A 61 1.50 -16.04 6.58
CA ASN A 61 0.89 -16.92 5.59
C ASN A 61 -0.45 -17.45 6.10
N ILE A 62 -1.55 -17.03 5.42
CA ILE A 62 -2.92 -17.42 5.79
C ILE A 62 -3.15 -18.94 5.79
N PHE A 63 -2.38 -19.70 5.01
CA PHE A 63 -2.51 -21.16 4.94
C PHE A 63 -1.83 -21.88 6.09
N LYS A 64 -0.96 -21.21 6.83
CA LYS A 64 -0.36 -21.74 8.07
C LYS A 64 -1.16 -21.36 9.31
N MET A 65 -2.21 -20.53 9.15
CA MET A 65 -3.19 -20.19 10.15
C MET A 65 -4.39 -21.15 10.02
N GLY A 66 -5.36 -21.05 10.91
CA GLY A 66 -6.63 -21.80 10.82
C GLY A 66 -7.28 -21.92 12.18
N GLY A 67 -8.62 -21.99 12.22
CA GLY A 67 -9.38 -22.24 13.45
C GLY A 67 -9.34 -21.12 14.50
N LEU A 68 -8.80 -19.94 14.18
CA LEU A 68 -8.50 -18.86 15.14
C LEU A 68 -9.73 -18.19 15.78
N ARG A 69 -10.94 -18.47 15.29
CA ARG A 69 -12.18 -17.83 15.77
C ARG A 69 -12.43 -17.95 17.27
N LYS A 70 -11.97 -19.07 17.89
CA LYS A 70 -12.14 -19.31 19.32
C LYS A 70 -11.03 -18.68 20.16
N SER A 71 -9.80 -18.65 19.62
CA SER A 71 -8.62 -18.15 20.31
C SER A 71 -8.57 -16.63 20.38
N ILE A 72 -9.06 -15.95 19.32
CA ILE A 72 -9.08 -14.48 19.21
C ILE A 72 -10.44 -13.95 18.73
N PRO A 73 -11.51 -14.11 19.52
CA PRO A 73 -12.89 -13.84 19.09
C PRO A 73 -13.17 -12.38 18.73
N LEU A 74 -12.59 -11.40 19.47
CA LEU A 74 -12.73 -9.98 19.14
C LEU A 74 -12.13 -9.66 17.76
N VAL A 75 -10.94 -10.17 17.48
CA VAL A 75 -10.26 -9.94 16.21
C VAL A 75 -11.05 -10.60 15.06
N TYR A 76 -11.65 -11.77 15.32
CA TYR A 76 -12.54 -12.41 14.36
C TYR A 76 -13.78 -11.55 14.07
N ALA A 77 -14.42 -10.98 15.08
CA ALA A 77 -15.54 -10.04 14.91
C ALA A 77 -15.12 -8.82 14.07
N CYS A 78 -13.93 -8.24 14.34
CA CYS A 78 -13.38 -7.14 13.56
C CYS A 78 -13.19 -7.52 12.08
N PHE A 79 -12.70 -8.73 11.79
CA PHE A 79 -12.58 -9.21 10.42
C PHE A 79 -13.93 -9.45 9.73
N LEU A 80 -14.93 -9.94 10.48
CA LEU A 80 -16.28 -10.10 9.94
C LEU A 80 -16.90 -8.75 9.58
N VAL A 81 -16.88 -7.78 10.50
CA VAL A 81 -17.47 -6.45 10.28
C VAL A 81 -16.68 -5.67 9.22
N GLY A 82 -15.35 -5.61 9.33
CA GLY A 82 -14.51 -4.92 8.35
C GLY A 82 -14.55 -5.59 6.97
N GLY A 83 -14.61 -6.93 6.91
CA GLY A 83 -14.77 -7.69 5.68
C GLY A 83 -16.14 -7.52 5.06
N ALA A 84 -17.21 -7.47 5.85
CA ALA A 84 -18.56 -7.15 5.40
C ALA A 84 -18.61 -5.72 4.83
N ALA A 85 -18.00 -4.74 5.50
CA ALA A 85 -17.92 -3.36 5.02
C ALA A 85 -17.13 -3.24 3.72
N LEU A 86 -15.99 -3.91 3.62
CA LEU A 86 -15.18 -3.97 2.39
C LEU A 86 -15.97 -4.60 1.22
N SER A 87 -16.76 -5.63 1.50
CA SER A 87 -17.61 -6.33 0.52
C SER A 87 -18.91 -5.60 0.20
N ALA A 88 -19.19 -4.49 0.87
CA ALA A 88 -20.43 -3.73 0.75
C ALA A 88 -21.69 -4.59 1.07
N LEU A 89 -21.66 -5.27 2.25
CA LEU A 89 -22.83 -6.03 2.70
C LEU A 89 -24.00 -5.08 2.96
N PRO A 90 -25.19 -5.35 2.36
CA PRO A 90 -26.31 -4.40 2.37
C PRO A 90 -26.79 -4.02 3.77
N LEU A 91 -27.26 -2.77 3.91
CA LEU A 91 -27.97 -2.17 5.04
C LEU A 91 -27.16 -2.03 6.34
N VAL A 92 -26.13 -2.84 6.57
CA VAL A 92 -25.44 -2.92 7.88
C VAL A 92 -24.09 -2.22 7.87
N THR A 93 -23.48 -1.98 6.70
CA THR A 93 -22.09 -1.57 6.59
C THR A 93 -21.93 -0.20 5.92
N ALA A 94 -20.97 0.59 6.41
CA ALA A 94 -20.62 1.88 5.81
C ALA A 94 -20.17 1.76 4.35
N GLY A 95 -19.49 0.65 4.02
CA GLY A 95 -19.02 0.38 2.67
C GLY A 95 -20.13 0.13 1.65
N PHE A 96 -21.31 -0.33 2.07
CA PHE A 96 -22.48 -0.48 1.18
C PHE A 96 -22.93 0.88 0.66
N PHE A 97 -23.25 1.80 1.56
CA PHE A 97 -23.74 3.12 1.20
C PHE A 97 -22.78 3.87 0.26
N SER A 98 -21.51 3.91 0.63
CA SER A 98 -20.53 4.67 -0.14
C SER A 98 -20.15 4.03 -1.48
N LYS A 99 -20.16 2.70 -1.61
CA LYS A 99 -19.87 2.03 -2.88
C LYS A 99 -21.06 2.11 -3.84
N ASP A 100 -22.28 1.98 -3.32
CA ASP A 100 -23.48 2.09 -4.12
C ASP A 100 -23.66 3.50 -4.68
N GLU A 101 -23.27 4.53 -3.94
CA GLU A 101 -23.24 5.91 -4.42
C GLU A 101 -22.29 6.10 -5.61
N ILE A 102 -21.10 5.45 -5.59
CA ILE A 102 -20.19 5.44 -6.75
C ILE A 102 -20.84 4.79 -7.97
N LEU A 103 -21.47 3.63 -7.77
CA LEU A 103 -22.14 2.91 -8.88
C LEU A 103 -23.35 3.69 -9.40
N ALA A 104 -24.09 4.35 -8.51
CA ALA A 104 -25.19 5.22 -8.86
C ALA A 104 -24.72 6.41 -9.70
N GLY A 105 -23.62 7.07 -9.30
CA GLY A 105 -23.01 8.14 -10.05
C GLY A 105 -22.55 7.70 -11.46
N ALA A 106 -21.97 6.51 -11.58
CA ALA A 106 -21.61 5.95 -12.88
C ALA A 106 -22.82 5.71 -13.78
N MET A 107 -23.92 5.21 -13.20
CA MET A 107 -25.18 4.99 -13.91
C MET A 107 -25.86 6.31 -14.30
N ALA A 108 -25.89 7.29 -13.39
CA ALA A 108 -26.51 8.60 -13.60
C ALA A 108 -25.87 9.36 -14.76
N ASN A 109 -24.55 9.30 -14.86
CA ASN A 109 -23.76 9.96 -15.88
C ASN A 109 -23.62 9.14 -17.18
N GLY A 110 -24.41 8.05 -17.34
CA GLY A 110 -24.48 7.25 -18.57
C GLY A 110 -23.34 6.25 -18.77
N HIS A 111 -22.46 6.07 -17.77
CA HIS A 111 -21.30 5.18 -17.86
C HIS A 111 -21.62 3.74 -17.39
N ILE A 112 -22.60 3.09 -18.03
CA ILE A 112 -23.10 1.76 -17.66
C ILE A 112 -21.98 0.71 -17.68
N ASN A 113 -21.04 0.78 -18.63
CA ASN A 113 -19.92 -0.16 -18.72
C ASN A 113 -19.01 -0.08 -17.47
N LEU A 114 -18.77 1.13 -16.94
CA LEU A 114 -17.99 1.33 -15.72
C LEU A 114 -18.76 0.86 -14.48
N MET A 115 -20.08 1.07 -14.43
CA MET A 115 -20.94 0.52 -13.39
C MET A 115 -20.88 -1.01 -13.37
N VAL A 116 -21.00 -1.67 -14.53
CA VAL A 116 -20.90 -3.13 -14.63
C VAL A 116 -19.52 -3.62 -14.21
N ALA A 117 -18.44 -2.95 -14.64
CA ALA A 117 -17.09 -3.26 -14.19
C ALA A 117 -16.95 -3.12 -12.66
N GLY A 118 -17.57 -2.09 -12.07
CA GLY A 118 -17.66 -1.91 -10.63
C GLY A 118 -18.40 -3.07 -9.93
N LEU A 119 -19.53 -3.52 -10.46
CA LEU A 119 -20.27 -4.68 -9.91
C LEU A 119 -19.45 -5.98 -9.96
N VAL A 120 -18.74 -6.24 -11.06
CA VAL A 120 -17.80 -7.38 -11.17
C VAL A 120 -16.70 -7.26 -10.12
N GLY A 121 -16.15 -6.07 -9.94
CA GLY A 121 -15.16 -5.79 -8.89
C GLY A 121 -15.72 -6.02 -7.47
N ALA A 122 -16.98 -5.66 -7.22
CA ALA A 122 -17.65 -5.90 -5.94
C ALA A 122 -17.82 -7.40 -5.66
N PHE A 123 -18.22 -8.19 -6.67
CA PHE A 123 -18.26 -9.66 -6.56
C PHE A 123 -16.89 -10.24 -6.20
N MET A 124 -15.85 -9.85 -6.92
CA MET A 124 -14.49 -10.31 -6.66
C MET A 124 -14.00 -9.88 -5.26
N THR A 125 -14.38 -8.68 -4.81
CA THR A 125 -14.06 -8.17 -3.48
C THR A 125 -14.66 -9.06 -2.39
N SER A 126 -15.93 -9.42 -2.50
CA SER A 126 -16.61 -10.33 -1.57
C SER A 126 -15.94 -11.70 -1.55
N LEU A 127 -15.62 -12.24 -2.72
CA LEU A 127 -15.00 -13.54 -2.88
C LEU A 127 -13.62 -13.63 -2.19
N TYR A 128 -12.70 -12.71 -2.48
CA TYR A 128 -11.36 -12.80 -1.90
C TYR A 128 -11.32 -12.42 -0.43
N THR A 129 -12.18 -11.50 0.02
CA THR A 129 -12.23 -11.08 1.42
C THR A 129 -12.69 -12.23 2.30
N PHE A 130 -13.80 -12.87 1.94
CA PHE A 130 -14.32 -13.98 2.71
C PHE A 130 -13.50 -15.27 2.54
N ARG A 131 -12.85 -15.46 1.39
CA ARG A 131 -11.80 -16.50 1.26
C ARG A 131 -10.74 -16.34 2.35
N MET A 132 -10.20 -15.14 2.53
CA MET A 132 -9.18 -14.87 3.55
C MET A 132 -9.73 -15.15 4.96
N ILE A 133 -10.93 -14.66 5.28
CA ILE A 133 -11.56 -14.84 6.59
C ILE A 133 -11.79 -16.34 6.88
N PHE A 134 -12.32 -17.11 5.92
CA PHE A 134 -12.58 -18.53 6.11
C PHE A 134 -11.31 -19.38 6.23
N ILE A 135 -10.22 -19.00 5.55
CA ILE A 135 -8.95 -19.70 5.69
C ILE A 135 -8.32 -19.43 7.06
N VAL A 136 -8.31 -18.18 7.52
CA VAL A 136 -7.63 -17.76 8.76
C VAL A 136 -8.40 -18.21 10.00
N PHE A 137 -9.73 -18.03 10.02
CA PHE A 137 -10.51 -18.20 11.24
C PHE A 137 -11.26 -19.52 11.33
N HIS A 138 -11.42 -20.23 10.22
CA HIS A 138 -12.14 -21.53 10.20
C HIS A 138 -11.21 -22.68 9.82
N GLY A 139 -11.72 -23.90 9.92
CA GLY A 139 -10.96 -25.12 9.69
C GLY A 139 -10.23 -25.61 10.94
N LYS A 140 -9.20 -26.43 10.73
CA LYS A 140 -8.37 -26.98 11.82
C LYS A 140 -7.36 -25.93 12.28
N GLU A 141 -7.17 -25.81 13.58
CA GLU A 141 -6.12 -24.98 14.17
C GLU A 141 -4.74 -25.54 13.76
N GLN A 142 -3.91 -24.71 13.18
CA GLN A 142 -2.55 -25.08 12.77
C GLN A 142 -1.48 -24.39 13.62
N ILE A 143 -1.86 -23.33 14.34
CA ILE A 143 -0.98 -22.57 15.21
C ILE A 143 -1.75 -22.15 16.45
N HIS A 144 -1.15 -22.31 17.62
CA HIS A 144 -1.73 -21.82 18.86
C HIS A 144 -1.59 -20.32 18.95
N ALA A 145 -2.73 -19.61 18.93
CA ALA A 145 -2.76 -18.17 18.97
C ALA A 145 -3.01 -17.66 20.39
N HIS A 146 -2.24 -16.64 20.79
CA HIS A 146 -2.40 -15.96 22.06
C HIS A 146 -3.07 -14.61 21.84
N ALA A 147 -4.27 -14.42 22.44
CA ALA A 147 -5.00 -13.16 22.33
C ALA A 147 -4.21 -11.99 22.94
N GLY A 148 -4.11 -10.90 22.20
CA GLY A 148 -3.62 -9.64 22.75
C GLY A 148 -4.51 -9.15 23.91
N LYS A 149 -3.90 -8.59 24.94
CA LYS A 149 -4.58 -8.12 26.15
C LYS A 149 -4.39 -6.61 26.33
N GLY A 150 -5.33 -5.98 26.99
CA GLY A 150 -5.26 -4.57 27.39
C GLY A 150 -6.19 -3.65 26.58
N ILE A 151 -6.56 -2.55 27.22
CA ILE A 151 -7.50 -1.57 26.67
C ILE A 151 -6.93 -0.86 25.44
N THR A 152 -5.63 -0.60 25.41
CA THR A 152 -4.92 0.03 24.29
C THR A 152 -4.99 -0.79 23.01
N HIS A 153 -5.11 -2.13 23.14
CA HIS A 153 -5.29 -3.03 22.00
C HIS A 153 -6.77 -3.12 21.57
N HIS A 154 -7.70 -3.22 22.54
CA HIS A 154 -9.11 -3.48 22.24
C HIS A 154 -9.88 -2.22 21.83
N LEU A 155 -9.60 -1.07 22.46
CA LEU A 155 -10.37 0.16 22.24
C LEU A 155 -10.33 0.63 20.76
N PRO A 156 -9.17 0.74 20.08
CA PRO A 156 -9.14 1.14 18.68
C PRO A 156 -9.91 0.17 17.76
N LEU A 157 -9.83 -1.13 18.04
CA LEU A 157 -10.55 -2.15 17.27
C LEU A 157 -12.07 -2.00 17.42
N ILE A 158 -12.56 -1.77 18.64
CA ILE A 158 -14.00 -1.60 18.91
C ILE A 158 -14.51 -0.32 18.27
N VAL A 159 -13.80 0.80 18.42
CA VAL A 159 -14.19 2.08 17.82
C VAL A 159 -14.27 1.97 16.30
N LEU A 160 -13.24 1.44 15.66
CA LEU A 160 -13.24 1.27 14.21
C LEU A 160 -14.26 0.23 13.73
N MET A 161 -14.55 -0.79 14.54
CA MET A 161 -15.60 -1.77 14.25
C MET A 161 -16.97 -1.09 14.18
N ILE A 162 -17.29 -0.22 15.16
CA ILE A 162 -18.53 0.56 15.19
C ILE A 162 -18.59 1.50 13.97
N LEU A 163 -17.51 2.23 13.68
CA LEU A 163 -17.43 3.14 12.54
C LEU A 163 -17.47 2.43 11.16
N SER A 164 -17.19 1.14 11.13
CA SER A 164 -17.32 0.32 9.89
C SER A 164 -18.75 -0.14 9.62
N THR A 165 -19.66 0.02 10.58
CA THR A 165 -21.10 -0.24 10.41
C THR A 165 -21.80 0.96 9.77
N PHE A 166 -23.14 0.90 9.67
CA PHE A 166 -23.97 2.03 9.22
C PHE A 166 -23.74 3.32 10.03
N VAL A 167 -23.25 3.21 11.29
CA VAL A 167 -22.92 4.38 12.12
C VAL A 167 -21.88 5.28 11.45
N GLY A 168 -20.85 4.70 10.83
CA GLY A 168 -19.86 5.48 10.08
C GLY A 168 -20.41 6.13 8.81
N ALA A 169 -21.45 5.57 8.22
CA ALA A 169 -22.13 6.16 7.07
C ALA A 169 -23.02 7.38 7.44
N LEU A 170 -23.38 7.51 8.72
CA LEU A 170 -24.14 8.69 9.24
C LEU A 170 -23.24 9.91 9.45
N ILE A 171 -21.93 9.74 9.43
CA ILE A 171 -20.98 10.85 9.57
C ILE A 171 -20.97 11.66 8.28
N VAL A 172 -21.14 12.97 8.41
CA VAL A 172 -21.10 13.90 7.28
C VAL A 172 -19.74 13.82 6.58
N PRO A 173 -19.68 13.52 5.26
CA PRO A 173 -18.42 13.46 4.54
C PRO A 173 -17.70 14.81 4.54
N PRO A 174 -16.35 14.82 4.55
CA PRO A 174 -15.58 16.04 4.34
C PRO A 174 -15.93 16.68 2.99
N LEU A 175 -15.91 18.01 2.93
CA LEU A 175 -16.21 18.80 1.73
C LEU A 175 -17.66 18.68 1.22
N GLN A 176 -18.60 18.16 2.00
CA GLN A 176 -20.00 18.15 1.64
C GLN A 176 -20.49 19.59 1.42
N GLY A 177 -21.18 19.81 0.31
CA GLY A 177 -21.67 21.15 -0.10
C GLY A 177 -20.61 22.07 -0.73
N VAL A 178 -19.33 21.66 -0.77
CA VAL A 178 -18.25 22.38 -1.47
C VAL A 178 -18.04 21.80 -2.88
N LEU A 179 -18.15 20.47 -3.00
CA LEU A 179 -18.02 19.78 -4.27
C LEU A 179 -19.30 19.87 -5.08
N PRO A 180 -19.23 19.88 -6.42
CA PRO A 180 -20.41 19.78 -7.27
C PRO A 180 -21.17 18.49 -6.95
N GLN A 181 -22.48 18.62 -6.78
CA GLN A 181 -23.35 17.47 -6.47
C GLN A 181 -23.40 16.51 -7.65
N THR A 182 -23.40 15.23 -7.35
CA THR A 182 -23.57 14.15 -8.32
C THR A 182 -25.01 14.21 -8.88
N THR A 183 -25.18 13.92 -10.17
CA THR A 183 -26.50 13.83 -10.80
C THR A 183 -27.34 12.78 -10.08
N GLU A 184 -28.50 13.18 -9.57
CA GLU A 184 -29.40 12.26 -8.87
C GLU A 184 -30.08 11.30 -9.85
N LEU A 185 -30.11 10.02 -9.51
CA LEU A 185 -30.86 9.00 -10.19
C LEU A 185 -32.34 9.01 -9.73
N ALA A 186 -33.27 8.66 -10.63
CA ALA A 186 -34.64 8.39 -10.23
C ALA A 186 -34.70 7.29 -9.17
N HIS A 187 -35.49 7.50 -8.11
CA HIS A 187 -35.55 6.64 -6.91
C HIS A 187 -35.70 5.14 -7.21
N GLY A 188 -36.50 4.76 -8.21
CA GLY A 188 -36.66 3.36 -8.62
C GLY A 188 -35.38 2.72 -9.22
N ARG A 189 -34.51 3.51 -9.86
CA ARG A 189 -33.24 3.03 -10.39
C ARG A 189 -32.19 2.84 -9.28
N VAL A 190 -32.18 3.74 -8.29
CA VAL A 190 -31.33 3.60 -7.11
C VAL A 190 -31.65 2.29 -6.39
N MET A 191 -32.93 2.05 -6.09
CA MET A 191 -33.36 0.82 -5.43
C MET A 191 -33.00 -0.46 -6.20
N THR A 192 -33.15 -0.43 -7.53
CA THR A 192 -32.74 -1.58 -8.38
C THR A 192 -31.25 -1.84 -8.30
N LEU A 193 -30.44 -0.77 -8.28
CA LEU A 193 -28.98 -0.87 -8.17
C LEU A 193 -28.56 -1.41 -6.80
N GLU A 194 -29.13 -0.88 -5.71
CA GLU A 194 -28.87 -1.34 -4.34
C GLU A 194 -29.19 -2.82 -4.14
N ILE A 195 -30.33 -3.27 -4.69
CA ILE A 195 -30.70 -4.70 -4.65
C ILE A 195 -29.69 -5.51 -5.48
N THR A 196 -29.31 -5.05 -6.66
CA THR A 196 -28.38 -5.76 -7.54
C THR A 196 -26.99 -5.86 -6.90
N SER A 197 -26.45 -4.75 -6.37
CA SER A 197 -25.15 -4.73 -5.69
C SER A 197 -25.16 -5.61 -4.44
N GLY A 198 -26.24 -5.57 -3.66
CA GLY A 198 -26.43 -6.42 -2.49
C GLY A 198 -26.47 -7.90 -2.83
N VAL A 199 -27.21 -8.29 -3.88
CA VAL A 199 -27.27 -9.68 -4.36
C VAL A 199 -25.89 -10.14 -4.83
N VAL A 200 -25.16 -9.30 -5.56
CA VAL A 200 -23.79 -9.58 -6.03
C VAL A 200 -22.83 -9.78 -4.87
N ALA A 201 -22.90 -8.91 -3.85
CA ALA A 201 -22.07 -9.02 -2.66
C ALA A 201 -22.35 -10.32 -1.89
N ILE A 202 -23.63 -10.62 -1.63
CA ILE A 202 -24.06 -11.83 -0.92
C ILE A 202 -23.68 -13.09 -1.73
N ALA A 203 -23.90 -13.12 -3.04
CA ALA A 203 -23.51 -14.22 -3.90
C ALA A 203 -22.00 -14.51 -3.81
N GLY A 204 -21.14 -13.46 -3.82
CA GLY A 204 -19.70 -13.59 -3.65
C GLY A 204 -19.33 -14.21 -2.30
N ILE A 205 -20.01 -13.81 -1.22
CA ILE A 205 -19.81 -14.37 0.13
C ILE A 205 -20.22 -15.83 0.19
N LEU A 206 -21.40 -16.16 -0.35
CA LEU A 206 -21.91 -17.54 -0.34
C LEU A 206 -21.03 -18.48 -1.18
N ILE A 207 -20.56 -18.03 -2.33
CA ILE A 207 -19.63 -18.79 -3.16
C ILE A 207 -18.29 -18.98 -2.42
N ALA A 208 -17.77 -17.94 -1.76
CA ALA A 208 -16.60 -18.08 -0.91
C ALA A 208 -16.82 -19.11 0.22
N ALA A 209 -17.96 -19.05 0.90
CA ALA A 209 -18.31 -20.01 1.94
C ALA A 209 -18.35 -21.45 1.40
N TRP A 210 -19.03 -21.66 0.27
CA TRP A 210 -19.11 -22.97 -0.37
C TRP A 210 -17.73 -23.51 -0.76
N LEU A 211 -16.87 -22.69 -1.34
CA LEU A 211 -15.54 -23.10 -1.80
C LEU A 211 -14.55 -23.36 -0.67
N TRP A 212 -14.57 -22.56 0.43
CA TRP A 212 -13.52 -22.62 1.45
C TRP A 212 -13.96 -23.19 2.79
N LEU A 213 -15.26 -23.24 3.12
CA LEU A 213 -15.78 -23.97 4.27
C LEU A 213 -16.11 -25.44 3.95
N GLY A 214 -16.44 -25.72 2.67
CA GLY A 214 -16.72 -27.08 2.19
C GLY A 214 -15.46 -27.89 1.87
N LYS A 215 -15.63 -28.92 1.04
CA LYS A 215 -14.49 -29.74 0.54
C LYS A 215 -13.67 -28.91 -0.45
N ARG A 216 -12.43 -28.58 -0.08
CA ARG A 216 -11.50 -27.79 -0.92
C ARG A 216 -11.00 -28.50 -2.19
N THR A 217 -11.46 -29.72 -2.45
CA THR A 217 -11.05 -30.52 -3.62
C THR A 217 -11.34 -29.81 -4.95
N LEU A 218 -12.48 -29.12 -5.03
CA LEU A 218 -12.86 -28.36 -6.23
C LEU A 218 -11.91 -27.18 -6.47
N VAL A 219 -11.54 -26.44 -5.41
CA VAL A 219 -10.59 -25.33 -5.50
C VAL A 219 -9.22 -25.82 -5.94
N THR A 220 -8.73 -26.93 -5.39
CA THR A 220 -7.44 -27.54 -5.78
C THR A 220 -7.48 -28.07 -7.21
N SER A 221 -8.59 -28.64 -7.63
CA SER A 221 -8.78 -29.13 -9.00
C SER A 221 -8.74 -28.00 -10.02
N ILE A 222 -9.47 -26.91 -9.77
CA ILE A 222 -9.44 -25.70 -10.63
C ILE A 222 -8.05 -25.09 -10.65
N ALA A 223 -7.41 -24.92 -9.49
CA ALA A 223 -6.08 -24.31 -9.38
C ALA A 223 -5.00 -25.13 -10.11
N ASN A 224 -5.13 -26.46 -10.15
CA ASN A 224 -4.19 -27.36 -10.80
C ASN A 224 -4.47 -27.56 -12.30
N SER A 225 -5.59 -27.09 -12.84
CA SER A 225 -5.87 -27.11 -14.27
C SER A 225 -4.92 -26.19 -15.03
N ALA A 226 -4.70 -26.45 -16.34
CA ALA A 226 -3.83 -25.62 -17.16
C ALA A 226 -4.23 -24.12 -17.18
N PRO A 227 -5.52 -23.76 -17.41
CA PRO A 227 -5.96 -22.36 -17.33
C PRO A 227 -5.86 -21.81 -15.90
N GLY A 228 -6.14 -22.63 -14.87
CA GLY A 228 -6.05 -22.20 -13.47
C GLY A 228 -4.62 -21.85 -13.06
N ARG A 229 -3.63 -22.62 -13.49
CA ARG A 229 -2.21 -22.32 -13.24
C ARG A 229 -1.75 -21.06 -13.97
N LEU A 230 -2.13 -20.88 -15.24
CA LEU A 230 -1.77 -19.70 -16.02
C LEU A 230 -2.34 -18.42 -15.38
N LEU A 231 -3.66 -18.39 -15.16
CA LEU A 231 -4.33 -17.25 -14.53
C LEU A 231 -3.84 -17.02 -13.09
N GLY A 232 -3.66 -18.11 -12.33
CA GLY A 232 -3.15 -18.04 -10.97
C GLY A 232 -1.75 -17.43 -10.90
N THR A 233 -0.85 -17.78 -11.80
CA THR A 233 0.50 -17.20 -11.88
C THR A 233 0.45 -15.72 -12.25
N TRP A 234 -0.37 -15.35 -13.23
CA TRP A 234 -0.55 -13.96 -13.65
C TRP A 234 -1.11 -13.09 -12.50
N TRP A 235 -2.17 -13.55 -11.83
CA TRP A 235 -2.76 -12.82 -10.72
C TRP A 235 -1.87 -12.81 -9.48
N TYR A 236 -1.13 -13.89 -9.22
CA TYR A 236 -0.18 -13.93 -8.11
C TYR A 236 0.91 -12.88 -8.25
N ASN A 237 1.40 -12.67 -9.47
CA ASN A 237 2.42 -11.68 -9.82
C ASN A 237 1.83 -10.28 -10.13
N ALA A 238 0.59 -10.01 -9.71
CA ALA A 238 -0.07 -8.71 -9.91
C ALA A 238 -0.01 -8.23 -11.38
N TRP A 239 -0.28 -9.13 -12.33
CA TRP A 239 -0.23 -8.83 -13.78
C TRP A 239 1.15 -8.38 -14.28
N GLY A 240 2.19 -8.62 -13.52
CA GLY A 240 3.56 -8.19 -13.83
C GLY A 240 3.86 -6.73 -13.44
N PHE A 241 2.91 -6.00 -12.86
CA PHE A 241 3.15 -4.61 -12.45
C PHE A 241 4.23 -4.51 -11.37
N ASP A 242 4.26 -5.41 -10.38
CA ASP A 242 5.32 -5.42 -9.36
C ASP A 242 6.71 -5.58 -9.99
N TRP A 243 6.83 -6.44 -11.00
CA TRP A 243 8.08 -6.62 -11.76
C TRP A 243 8.44 -5.36 -12.56
N LEU A 244 7.45 -4.73 -13.21
CA LEU A 244 7.65 -3.50 -13.97
C LEU A 244 8.14 -2.36 -13.05
N TYR A 245 7.48 -2.15 -11.91
CA TYR A 245 7.89 -1.14 -10.94
C TYR A 245 9.28 -1.40 -10.37
N ASP A 246 9.60 -2.66 -10.05
CA ASP A 246 10.93 -3.04 -9.57
C ASP A 246 12.02 -2.69 -10.60
N LYS A 247 11.78 -3.00 -11.88
CA LYS A 247 12.75 -2.76 -12.95
C LYS A 247 12.89 -1.29 -13.35
N VAL A 248 11.77 -0.56 -13.41
CA VAL A 248 11.75 0.81 -13.97
C VAL A 248 12.05 1.86 -12.91
N PHE A 249 11.62 1.64 -11.65
CA PHE A 249 11.72 2.64 -10.60
C PHE A 249 12.65 2.20 -9.46
N VAL A 250 12.41 1.01 -8.87
CA VAL A 250 13.12 0.60 -7.65
C VAL A 250 14.60 0.35 -7.93
N LYS A 251 14.94 -0.46 -8.92
CA LYS A 251 16.34 -0.79 -9.23
C LYS A 251 17.17 0.40 -9.70
N PRO A 252 16.68 1.28 -10.60
CA PRO A 252 17.40 2.50 -10.94
C PRO A 252 17.60 3.42 -9.74
N PHE A 253 16.57 3.60 -8.91
CA PHE A 253 16.68 4.40 -7.68
C PHE A 253 17.74 3.83 -6.72
N LEU A 254 17.70 2.52 -6.46
CA LEU A 254 18.70 1.85 -5.63
C LEU A 254 20.10 1.93 -6.22
N GLY A 255 20.23 1.85 -7.55
CA GLY A 255 21.49 2.04 -8.27
C GLY A 255 22.05 3.44 -8.06
N ILE A 256 21.22 4.48 -8.20
CA ILE A 256 21.61 5.87 -7.92
C ILE A 256 21.97 6.05 -6.44
N ALA A 257 21.15 5.54 -5.53
CA ALA A 257 21.40 5.60 -4.10
C ALA A 257 22.73 4.90 -3.71
N TRP A 258 23.03 3.76 -4.32
CA TRP A 258 24.29 3.06 -4.13
C TRP A 258 25.49 3.87 -4.66
N LEU A 259 25.35 4.49 -5.82
CA LEU A 259 26.37 5.36 -6.40
C LEU A 259 26.64 6.57 -5.50
N LEU A 260 25.57 7.21 -5.00
CA LEU A 260 25.66 8.39 -4.13
C LEU A 260 26.10 8.04 -2.71
N LYS A 261 25.91 6.80 -2.24
CA LYS A 261 26.34 6.36 -0.91
C LYS A 261 27.82 6.60 -0.63
N ARG A 262 28.68 6.53 -1.65
CA ARG A 262 30.11 6.80 -1.56
C ARG A 262 30.45 8.29 -1.67
N ASP A 263 29.44 9.12 -1.79
CA ASP A 263 29.57 10.58 -1.90
C ASP A 263 30.63 11.03 -2.93
N PRO A 264 30.45 10.67 -4.23
CA PRO A 264 31.41 11.01 -5.27
C PRO A 264 31.55 12.53 -5.45
N LEU A 265 30.51 13.29 -5.12
CA LEU A 265 30.56 14.76 -5.14
C LEU A 265 31.50 15.30 -4.06
N ASN A 266 31.46 14.74 -2.86
CA ASN A 266 32.38 15.11 -1.78
C ASN A 266 33.83 14.70 -2.11
N ALA A 267 34.03 13.54 -2.77
CA ALA A 267 35.34 13.15 -3.29
C ALA A 267 35.89 14.19 -4.28
N LEU A 268 35.07 14.72 -5.17
CA LEU A 268 35.44 15.80 -6.09
C LEU A 268 35.78 17.08 -5.35
N MET A 269 35.01 17.46 -4.35
CA MET A 269 35.23 18.62 -3.50
C MET A 269 36.53 18.52 -2.65
N ASN A 270 37.01 17.32 -2.41
CA ASN A 270 38.29 17.09 -1.70
C ASN A 270 39.53 17.28 -2.59
N ILE A 271 39.41 17.37 -3.92
CA ILE A 271 40.54 17.56 -4.83
C ILE A 271 41.35 18.82 -4.45
N PRO A 272 40.74 20.01 -4.24
CA PRO A 272 41.51 21.19 -3.82
C PRO A 272 42.28 20.99 -2.51
N ALA A 273 41.67 20.27 -1.55
CA ALA A 273 42.31 19.97 -0.27
C ALA A 273 43.52 19.03 -0.45
N ILE A 274 43.41 18.05 -1.35
CA ILE A 274 44.50 17.14 -1.69
C ILE A 274 45.65 17.92 -2.36
N LEU A 275 45.32 18.74 -3.37
CA LEU A 275 46.30 19.59 -4.06
C LEU A 275 47.00 20.56 -3.11
N SER A 276 46.24 21.19 -2.19
CA SER A 276 46.84 22.08 -1.18
C SER A 276 47.79 21.34 -0.23
N ARG A 277 47.45 20.11 0.15
CA ARG A 277 48.33 19.25 0.96
C ARG A 277 49.63 18.88 0.25
N PHE A 278 49.53 18.56 -1.06
CA PHE A 278 50.72 18.27 -1.87
C PHE A 278 51.58 19.47 -2.05
N ALA A 279 51.00 20.65 -2.38
CA ALA A 279 51.72 21.91 -2.46
C ALA A 279 52.38 22.30 -1.11
N GLY A 280 51.64 22.16 -0.02
CA GLY A 280 52.18 22.39 1.32
C GLY A 280 53.35 21.48 1.66
N LYS A 281 53.29 20.18 1.34
CA LYS A 281 54.42 19.25 1.50
C LYS A 281 55.65 19.66 0.69
N GLY A 282 55.43 20.13 -0.54
CA GLY A 282 56.48 20.64 -1.39
C GLY A 282 57.17 21.88 -0.79
N LEU A 283 56.37 22.82 -0.26
CA LEU A 283 56.88 24.04 0.39
C LEU A 283 57.66 23.68 1.68
N VAL A 284 57.18 22.74 2.51
CA VAL A 284 57.87 22.30 3.71
C VAL A 284 59.26 21.71 3.41
N LEU A 285 59.46 21.10 2.23
CA LEU A 285 60.77 20.60 1.82
C LEU A 285 61.79 21.74 1.62
N SER A 286 61.34 22.97 1.36
CA SER A 286 62.19 24.17 1.24
C SER A 286 62.54 24.73 2.63
N GLU A 287 61.81 24.35 3.67
CA GLU A 287 61.97 24.82 5.07
C GLU A 287 62.78 23.79 5.86
N ASN A 288 64.07 23.70 5.64
CA ASN A 288 64.95 22.71 6.29
C ASN A 288 65.53 23.20 7.63
N GLY A 289 65.23 24.41 8.09
CA GLY A 289 65.70 25.00 9.35
C GLY A 289 67.18 25.45 9.36
N TYR A 290 67.91 25.25 8.28
CA TYR A 290 69.30 25.72 8.19
C TYR A 290 69.40 27.12 7.61
N LEU A 291 69.84 28.07 8.41
CA LEU A 291 70.00 29.49 8.01
C LEU A 291 70.82 29.67 6.71
N ARG A 292 71.88 28.86 6.56
CA ARG A 292 72.71 28.86 5.34
C ARG A 292 71.93 28.58 4.05
N TRP A 293 70.93 27.69 4.12
CA TRP A 293 70.09 27.34 2.98
C TRP A 293 69.15 28.49 2.60
N TYR A 294 68.61 29.18 3.58
CA TYR A 294 67.76 30.35 3.34
C TYR A 294 68.56 31.53 2.74
N VAL A 295 69.75 31.81 3.26
CA VAL A 295 70.66 32.84 2.73
C VAL A 295 71.05 32.49 1.29
N ALA A 296 71.42 31.25 1.01
CA ALA A 296 71.78 30.80 -0.34
C ALA A 296 70.59 30.93 -1.33
N SER A 297 69.40 30.51 -0.94
CA SER A 297 68.21 30.60 -1.80
C SER A 297 67.78 32.07 -2.05
N MET A 298 67.86 32.94 -1.06
CA MET A 298 67.61 34.37 -1.21
C MET A 298 68.65 35.01 -2.16
N SER A 299 69.93 34.68 -2.03
CA SER A 299 70.98 35.19 -2.88
C SER A 299 70.82 34.74 -4.32
N ILE A 300 70.52 33.46 -4.54
CA ILE A 300 70.20 32.92 -5.88
C ILE A 300 68.98 33.62 -6.48
N GLY A 301 67.90 33.78 -5.72
CA GLY A 301 66.69 34.47 -6.15
C GLY A 301 66.94 35.92 -6.56
N ALA A 302 67.75 36.64 -5.79
CA ALA A 302 68.16 38.02 -6.11
C ALA A 302 69.00 38.09 -7.42
N VAL A 303 69.93 37.17 -7.61
CA VAL A 303 70.71 37.05 -8.83
C VAL A 303 69.84 36.78 -10.06
N VAL A 304 68.92 35.83 -9.94
CA VAL A 304 67.97 35.50 -11.04
C VAL A 304 67.08 36.67 -11.38
N VAL A 305 66.57 37.42 -10.41
CA VAL A 305 65.72 38.58 -10.66
C VAL A 305 66.54 39.71 -11.36
N LEU A 306 67.79 39.98 -10.91
CA LEU A 306 68.67 40.94 -11.56
C LEU A 306 69.02 40.50 -12.97
N ALA A 307 69.32 39.23 -13.19
CA ALA A 307 69.62 38.77 -14.57
C ALA A 307 68.40 38.89 -15.52
N LEU A 308 67.19 38.54 -15.02
CA LEU A 308 65.96 38.76 -15.78
C LEU A 308 65.69 40.21 -16.11
N LEU A 309 65.92 41.14 -15.18
CA LEU A 309 65.83 42.59 -15.42
C LEU A 309 66.85 43.10 -16.42
N MET A 310 68.05 42.49 -16.48
CA MET A 310 69.09 42.85 -17.51
C MET A 310 68.73 42.32 -18.90
N VAL A 311 68.05 41.16 -18.99
CA VAL A 311 67.68 40.58 -20.29
C VAL A 311 66.40 41.20 -20.87
N LEU A 312 65.53 41.71 -20.02
CA LEU A 312 64.26 42.36 -20.39
C LEU A 312 64.40 43.83 -20.69
N ARG A 313 65.59 44.36 -20.58
CA ARG A 313 65.95 45.74 -20.92
C ARG A 313 66.66 45.77 -22.29
#